data_6cfb5ae4db17e92c32443f19208c4d21
#
_entry.id   6cfb5ae4db17e92c32443f19208c4d21
#
_cell.length_a   1.000
_cell.length_b   1.000
_cell.length_c   1.000
_cell.angle_alpha   90.00
_cell.angle_beta   90.00
_cell.angle_gamma   90.00
#
_symmetry.space_group_name_H-M   'P 1'
#
loop_
_entity.id
_entity.type
_entity.pdbx_description
1 polymer ?
#
loop_
_entity_poly.entity_id
_entity_poly.type
_entity_poly.pdbx_seq_one_letter_code
_entity_poly.pdbx_strand_id
1 'polypeptide(L)'
;TGTPISNSITEMYTMQRYLQYETLRKNGLQHFDCWASTFGETVTAIELAPEGTGYRAKTRFARFYNLPELMNMFKEIADIKTADMVNLPVPKANYHNVAVKPSKFQQDMVAELAKRAERVRARLVEPYEDNMLRITNDGRKLALDQRLMSPMLPDHDDSKVNACVENVFRLWQENSDKKLTQLVFCDLSIPKNDGNFNVYDDIRQKLIARGVPADEVAFIHDADTETKKKELFAKVRKGQVRILLGSTFKMGAGTNVQDRLIALHDLDCPWRPRDLEQRSGRIVRQGNQNDEVHIFRYVTENTFDAYLYQILENKQRFISQIMTSKSPVRSAEDIDETALSYAEVKALATGNPLIKEKMDLDIQVSKLKLLKAN
;
A
#
# COMPACT_ATOMS: atom_id res chain seq x y z
N THR A 1 -19.12 -7.27 -1.37
CA THR A 1 -17.77 -6.73 -1.58
C THR A 1 -16.78 -7.84 -1.87
N GLY A 2 -15.77 -7.57 -2.68
CA GLY A 2 -14.66 -8.50 -2.93
C GLY A 2 -13.58 -8.50 -1.85
N THR A 3 -13.61 -7.53 -0.94
CA THR A 3 -12.61 -7.37 0.11
C THR A 3 -13.28 -6.93 1.42
N PRO A 4 -13.90 -7.86 2.17
CA PRO A 4 -14.60 -7.53 3.43
C PRO A 4 -13.63 -7.09 4.53
N ILE A 5 -12.38 -7.51 4.47
CA ILE A 5 -11.30 -7.07 5.33
C ILE A 5 -10.28 -6.32 4.47
N SER A 6 -10.12 -5.04 4.70
CA SER A 6 -9.20 -4.18 3.93
C SER A 6 -7.89 -3.89 4.66
N ASN A 7 -7.92 -3.84 5.98
CA ASN A 7 -6.77 -3.47 6.80
C ASN A 7 -6.71 -4.24 8.13
N SER A 8 -7.82 -4.35 8.87
CA SER A 8 -7.90 -4.97 10.18
C SER A 8 -9.05 -5.97 10.27
N ILE A 9 -8.86 -7.04 11.04
CA ILE A 9 -9.90 -8.06 11.29
C ILE A 9 -11.12 -7.45 12.01
N THR A 10 -10.95 -6.35 12.73
CA THR A 10 -12.07 -5.62 13.36
C THR A 10 -13.15 -5.22 12.36
N GLU A 11 -12.81 -5.08 11.08
CA GLU A 11 -13.77 -4.81 10.01
C GLU A 11 -14.79 -5.94 9.83
N MET A 12 -14.44 -7.18 10.21
CA MET A 12 -15.39 -8.29 10.23
C MET A 12 -16.56 -8.05 11.19
N TYR A 13 -16.31 -7.47 12.36
CA TYR A 13 -17.39 -7.12 13.27
C TYR A 13 -18.43 -6.21 12.61
N THR A 14 -17.94 -5.22 11.87
CA THR A 14 -18.83 -4.31 11.12
C THR A 14 -19.70 -5.08 10.13
N MET A 15 -19.10 -6.00 9.35
CA MET A 15 -19.85 -6.84 8.42
C MET A 15 -20.87 -7.73 9.14
N GLN A 16 -20.44 -8.41 10.22
CA GLN A 16 -21.32 -9.28 11.02
C GLN A 16 -22.46 -8.48 11.66
N ARG A 17 -22.17 -7.27 12.13
CA ARG A 17 -23.17 -6.40 12.73
C ARG A 17 -24.31 -6.06 11.78
N TYR A 18 -24.01 -5.85 10.49
CA TYR A 18 -25.03 -5.56 9.50
C TYR A 18 -25.71 -6.81 8.93
N LEU A 19 -25.00 -7.93 8.81
CA LEU A 19 -25.46 -9.09 8.06
C LEU A 19 -25.93 -10.25 8.94
N GLN A 20 -25.46 -10.36 10.19
CA GLN A 20 -25.77 -11.47 11.10
C GLN A 20 -25.97 -11.05 12.57
N TYR A 21 -26.65 -9.91 12.77
CA TYR A 21 -26.85 -9.35 14.11
C TYR A 21 -27.50 -10.34 15.08
N GLU A 22 -28.48 -11.13 14.62
CA GLU A 22 -29.16 -12.11 15.45
C GLU A 22 -28.22 -13.25 15.90
N THR A 23 -27.32 -13.70 15.03
CA THR A 23 -26.29 -14.68 15.42
C THR A 23 -25.34 -14.09 16.46
N LEU A 24 -24.91 -12.83 16.30
CA LEU A 24 -24.11 -12.14 17.30
C LEU A 24 -24.86 -12.05 18.64
N ARG A 25 -26.14 -11.70 18.64
CA ARG A 25 -26.98 -11.58 19.85
C ARG A 25 -27.13 -12.91 20.57
N LYS A 26 -27.40 -13.99 19.84
CA LYS A 26 -27.53 -15.35 20.40
C LYS A 26 -26.27 -15.83 21.10
N ASN A 27 -25.12 -15.41 20.61
CA ASN A 27 -23.81 -15.77 21.18
C ASN A 27 -23.27 -14.73 22.19
N GLY A 28 -24.05 -13.69 22.55
CA GLY A 28 -23.61 -12.63 23.46
C GLY A 28 -22.55 -11.69 22.89
N LEU A 29 -22.41 -11.65 21.56
CA LEU A 29 -21.37 -10.91 20.83
C LEU A 29 -21.89 -9.64 20.12
N GLN A 30 -23.11 -9.21 20.45
CA GLN A 30 -23.76 -8.06 19.80
C GLN A 30 -23.08 -6.72 20.09
N HIS A 31 -22.35 -6.63 21.20
CA HIS A 31 -21.55 -5.46 21.55
C HIS A 31 -20.10 -5.68 21.13
N PHE A 32 -19.47 -4.63 20.59
CA PHE A 32 -18.11 -4.70 20.09
C PHE A 32 -17.12 -5.20 21.15
N ASP A 33 -17.26 -4.76 22.40
CA ASP A 33 -16.35 -5.15 23.49
C ASP A 33 -16.44 -6.65 23.80
N CYS A 34 -17.64 -7.25 23.72
CA CYS A 34 -17.83 -8.70 23.91
C CYS A 34 -17.20 -9.48 22.75
N TRP A 35 -17.45 -9.03 21.52
CA TRP A 35 -16.85 -9.62 20.33
C TRP A 35 -15.32 -9.50 20.38
N ALA A 36 -14.84 -8.32 20.72
CA ALA A 36 -13.42 -8.00 20.81
C ALA A 36 -12.71 -8.84 21.88
N SER A 37 -13.31 -9.02 23.06
CA SER A 37 -12.73 -9.86 24.14
C SER A 37 -12.71 -11.35 23.79
N THR A 38 -13.63 -11.80 22.92
CA THR A 38 -13.70 -13.20 22.48
C THR A 38 -12.69 -13.52 21.38
N PHE A 39 -12.47 -12.58 20.46
CA PHE A 39 -11.67 -12.82 19.26
C PHE A 39 -10.37 -12.03 19.21
N GLY A 40 -10.12 -11.10 20.13
CA GLY A 40 -8.94 -10.25 20.07
C GLY A 40 -8.30 -9.94 21.40
N GLU A 41 -7.02 -9.67 21.37
CA GLU A 41 -6.24 -9.07 22.46
C GLU A 41 -5.93 -7.62 22.14
N THR A 42 -6.20 -6.74 23.09
CA THR A 42 -5.93 -5.32 22.95
C THR A 42 -4.65 -4.93 23.68
N VAL A 43 -3.86 -4.09 23.03
CA VAL A 43 -2.68 -3.46 23.63
C VAL A 43 -2.87 -1.95 23.62
N THR A 44 -2.64 -1.32 24.76
CA THR A 44 -2.65 0.13 24.87
C THR A 44 -1.25 0.67 24.60
N ALA A 45 -1.09 1.41 23.52
CA ALA A 45 0.14 2.11 23.16
C ALA A 45 -0.06 3.63 23.27
N ILE A 46 1.03 4.34 23.55
CA ILE A 46 1.03 5.81 23.50
C ILE A 46 1.32 6.21 22.06
N GLU A 47 0.37 6.88 21.44
CA GLU A 47 0.43 7.36 20.07
C GLU A 47 0.36 8.88 19.98
N LEU A 48 0.80 9.40 18.85
CA LEU A 48 0.55 10.80 18.51
C LEU A 48 -0.96 11.05 18.36
N ALA A 49 -1.47 12.11 18.98
CA ALA A 49 -2.84 12.54 18.75
C ALA A 49 -3.02 12.95 17.27
N PRO A 50 -4.21 12.74 16.67
CA PRO A 50 -4.47 13.09 15.28
C PRO A 50 -4.18 14.56 14.94
N GLU A 51 -4.31 15.41 15.93
CA GLU A 51 -4.07 16.87 15.83
C GLU A 51 -2.57 17.20 15.79
N GLY A 52 -1.68 16.22 16.03
CA GLY A 52 -0.22 16.42 16.06
C GLY A 52 0.30 17.17 17.29
N THR A 53 -0.56 17.48 18.26
CA THR A 53 -0.24 18.37 19.40
C THR A 53 -0.02 17.67 20.73
N GLY A 54 0.10 16.34 20.75
CA GLY A 54 0.32 15.61 22.00
C GLY A 54 0.32 14.10 21.81
N TYR A 55 0.53 13.39 22.91
CA TYR A 55 0.44 11.94 22.97
C TYR A 55 -0.87 11.51 23.63
N ARG A 56 -1.52 10.50 23.07
CA ARG A 56 -2.68 9.86 23.66
C ARG A 56 -2.45 8.37 23.86
N ALA A 57 -3.02 7.81 24.88
CA ALA A 57 -3.13 6.36 25.00
C ALA A 57 -4.18 5.87 24.00
N LYS A 58 -3.80 4.99 23.09
CA LYS A 58 -4.73 4.33 22.17
C LYS A 58 -4.66 2.83 22.36
N THR A 59 -5.82 2.23 22.60
CA THR A 59 -5.96 0.79 22.66
C THR A 59 -6.23 0.27 21.26
N ARG A 60 -5.39 -0.68 20.82
CA ARG A 60 -5.52 -1.36 19.53
C ARG A 60 -5.60 -2.86 19.72
N PHE A 61 -6.18 -3.53 18.73
CA PHE A 61 -6.04 -4.97 18.62
C PHE A 61 -4.62 -5.31 18.17
N ALA A 62 -3.95 -6.17 18.94
CA ALA A 62 -2.61 -6.66 18.62
C ALA A 62 -2.64 -8.08 18.06
N ARG A 63 -3.59 -8.90 18.52
CA ARG A 63 -3.73 -10.29 18.11
C ARG A 63 -5.19 -10.67 18.01
N PHE A 64 -5.47 -11.63 17.15
CA PHE A 64 -6.77 -12.29 17.05
C PHE A 64 -6.64 -13.75 17.42
N TYR A 65 -7.65 -14.24 18.15
CA TYR A 65 -7.80 -15.62 18.59
C TYR A 65 -9.09 -16.21 18.08
N ASN A 66 -9.27 -17.52 18.28
CA ASN A 66 -10.49 -18.22 17.91
C ASN A 66 -10.91 -17.95 16.47
N LEU A 67 -9.91 -17.81 15.56
CA LEU A 67 -10.14 -17.51 14.16
C LEU A 67 -11.00 -18.55 13.44
N PRO A 68 -10.87 -19.89 13.71
CA PRO A 68 -11.77 -20.88 13.10
C PRO A 68 -13.23 -20.63 13.47
N GLU A 69 -13.52 -20.31 14.71
CA GLU A 69 -14.87 -20.02 15.21
C GLU A 69 -15.43 -18.75 14.57
N LEU A 70 -14.62 -17.69 14.51
CA LEU A 70 -14.97 -16.44 13.84
C LEU A 70 -15.28 -16.67 12.34
N MET A 71 -14.46 -17.45 11.65
CA MET A 71 -14.65 -17.76 10.23
C MET A 71 -15.87 -18.65 9.99
N ASN A 72 -16.15 -19.61 10.87
CA ASN A 72 -17.34 -20.43 10.77
C ASN A 72 -18.61 -19.58 10.88
N MET A 73 -18.65 -18.64 11.84
CA MET A 73 -19.75 -17.68 11.94
C MET A 73 -19.85 -16.82 10.66
N PHE A 74 -18.74 -16.32 10.16
CA PHE A 74 -18.76 -15.45 8.96
C PHE A 74 -19.23 -16.19 7.70
N LYS A 75 -18.90 -17.48 7.56
CA LYS A 75 -19.33 -18.32 6.44
C LYS A 75 -20.85 -18.54 6.38
N GLU A 76 -21.59 -18.34 7.47
CA GLU A 76 -23.04 -18.41 7.45
C GLU A 76 -23.65 -17.34 6.53
N ILE A 77 -22.97 -16.21 6.36
CA ILE A 77 -23.44 -15.04 5.62
C ILE A 77 -22.58 -14.68 4.39
N ALA A 78 -21.47 -15.38 4.20
CA ALA A 78 -20.51 -15.06 3.15
C ALA A 78 -20.26 -16.29 2.25
N ASP A 79 -20.55 -16.15 0.96
CA ASP A 79 -20.09 -17.08 -0.07
C ASP A 79 -18.71 -16.62 -0.54
N ILE A 80 -17.66 -17.32 -0.08
CA ILE A 80 -16.27 -16.95 -0.35
C ILE A 80 -15.77 -17.74 -1.56
N LYS A 81 -15.51 -17.02 -2.66
CA LYS A 81 -14.94 -17.55 -3.89
C LYS A 81 -13.58 -16.90 -4.13
N THR A 82 -12.55 -17.71 -4.17
CA THR A 82 -11.20 -17.25 -4.55
C THR A 82 -10.98 -17.42 -6.06
N ALA A 83 -9.99 -16.72 -6.61
CA ALA A 83 -9.73 -16.74 -8.06
C ALA A 83 -9.44 -18.17 -8.60
N ASP A 84 -8.87 -19.03 -7.78
CA ASP A 84 -8.60 -20.45 -8.11
C ASP A 84 -9.88 -21.32 -8.11
N MET A 85 -10.96 -20.88 -7.47
CA MET A 85 -12.26 -21.56 -7.45
C MET A 85 -13.17 -21.14 -8.63
N VAL A 86 -12.87 -19.98 -9.23
CA VAL A 86 -13.69 -19.40 -10.28
C VAL A 86 -12.86 -19.29 -11.55
N ASN A 87 -13.18 -20.11 -12.55
CA ASN A 87 -12.47 -20.09 -13.82
C ASN A 87 -12.94 -18.90 -14.67
N LEU A 88 -12.48 -17.69 -14.32
CA LEU A 88 -12.83 -16.47 -15.05
C LEU A 88 -11.93 -16.29 -16.27
N PRO A 89 -12.47 -15.84 -17.43
CA PRO A 89 -11.68 -15.50 -18.60
C PRO A 89 -10.96 -14.16 -18.38
N VAL A 90 -9.85 -14.21 -17.66
CA VAL A 90 -8.98 -13.07 -17.37
C VAL A 90 -7.57 -13.36 -17.86
N PRO A 91 -6.78 -12.32 -18.22
CA PRO A 91 -5.41 -12.53 -18.68
C PRO A 91 -4.54 -13.11 -17.57
N LYS A 92 -3.52 -13.85 -17.97
CA LYS A 92 -2.46 -14.30 -17.08
C LYS A 92 -1.59 -13.11 -16.67
N ALA A 93 -1.42 -12.90 -15.36
CA ALA A 93 -0.59 -11.82 -14.85
C ALA A 93 0.87 -12.28 -14.65
N ASN A 94 1.80 -11.56 -15.28
CA ASN A 94 3.24 -11.71 -15.08
C ASN A 94 3.73 -10.58 -14.18
N TYR A 95 4.22 -10.92 -12.98
CA TYR A 95 4.71 -9.97 -11.98
C TYR A 95 6.20 -9.72 -12.15
N HIS A 96 6.61 -8.44 -12.18
CA HIS A 96 7.98 -8.00 -12.31
C HIS A 96 8.35 -7.11 -11.13
N ASN A 97 9.22 -7.58 -10.26
CA ASN A 97 9.79 -6.76 -9.19
C ASN A 97 11.06 -6.09 -9.71
N VAL A 98 10.99 -4.76 -9.87
CA VAL A 98 12.10 -3.93 -10.35
C VAL A 98 12.78 -3.29 -9.16
N ALA A 99 13.87 -3.89 -8.71
CA ALA A 99 14.68 -3.36 -7.63
C ALA A 99 15.77 -2.42 -8.18
N VAL A 100 15.88 -1.22 -7.61
CA VAL A 100 16.89 -0.23 -7.96
C VAL A 100 17.73 0.13 -6.74
N LYS A 101 18.99 0.50 -6.97
CA LYS A 101 19.89 0.91 -5.90
C LYS A 101 19.61 2.35 -5.46
N PRO A 102 19.63 2.63 -4.15
CA PRO A 102 19.48 3.99 -3.66
C PRO A 102 20.71 4.85 -4.03
N SER A 103 20.48 6.13 -4.28
CA SER A 103 21.57 7.11 -4.39
C SER A 103 22.29 7.28 -3.04
N LYS A 104 23.48 7.88 -3.08
CA LYS A 104 24.22 8.21 -1.83
C LYS A 104 23.39 9.13 -0.90
N PHE A 105 22.69 10.11 -1.48
CA PHE A 105 21.79 10.99 -0.74
C PHE A 105 20.66 10.21 -0.05
N GLN A 106 20.02 9.27 -0.76
CA GLN A 106 18.96 8.45 -0.17
C GLN A 106 19.48 7.61 1.01
N GLN A 107 20.68 7.01 0.88
CA GLN A 107 21.30 6.25 1.97
C GLN A 107 21.58 7.13 3.20
N ASP A 108 22.18 8.30 2.99
CA ASP A 108 22.51 9.23 4.08
C ASP A 108 21.23 9.76 4.77
N MET A 109 20.18 10.02 3.98
CA MET A 109 18.89 10.50 4.51
C MET A 109 18.14 9.41 5.30
N VAL A 110 18.22 8.13 4.92
CA VAL A 110 17.63 7.03 5.72
C VAL A 110 18.28 7.00 7.12
N ALA A 111 19.61 7.20 7.20
CA ALA A 111 20.30 7.30 8.48
C ALA A 111 19.87 8.54 9.30
N GLU A 112 19.61 9.67 8.64
CA GLU A 112 19.10 10.87 9.29
C GLU A 112 17.66 10.70 9.79
N LEU A 113 16.79 10.03 9.04
CA LEU A 113 15.45 9.67 9.50
C LEU A 113 15.48 8.78 10.75
N ALA A 114 16.47 7.89 10.87
CA ALA A 114 16.66 7.09 12.09
C ALA A 114 17.05 7.95 13.30
N LYS A 115 17.92 8.96 13.12
CA LYS A 115 18.26 9.91 14.20
C LYS A 115 17.04 10.75 14.61
N ARG A 116 16.23 11.18 13.64
CA ARG A 116 14.96 11.87 13.92
C ARG A 116 14.03 10.98 14.76
N ALA A 117 13.87 9.72 14.38
CA ALA A 117 13.06 8.75 15.11
C ALA A 117 13.57 8.51 16.54
N GLU A 118 14.90 8.52 16.75
CA GLU A 118 15.50 8.43 18.08
C GLU A 118 15.15 9.65 18.95
N ARG A 119 15.22 10.87 18.39
CA ARG A 119 14.82 12.10 19.10
C ARG A 119 13.35 12.11 19.49
N VAL A 120 12.46 11.65 18.59
CA VAL A 120 11.02 11.49 18.87
C VAL A 120 10.81 10.48 20.01
N ARG A 121 11.48 9.34 19.96
CA ARG A 121 11.42 8.32 21.03
C ARG A 121 11.90 8.86 22.37
N ALA A 122 12.99 9.61 22.36
CA ALA A 122 13.57 10.21 23.56
C ALA A 122 12.78 11.44 24.07
N ARG A 123 11.69 11.83 23.38
CA ARG A 123 10.88 13.02 23.66
C ARG A 123 11.70 14.31 23.70
N LEU A 124 12.68 14.42 22.79
CA LEU A 124 13.53 15.59 22.62
C LEU A 124 12.99 16.58 21.60
N VAL A 125 11.85 16.28 20.99
CA VAL A 125 11.13 17.15 20.03
C VAL A 125 9.65 17.11 20.34
N GLU A 126 8.97 18.22 20.11
CA GLU A 126 7.53 18.29 20.26
C GLU A 126 6.80 17.54 19.12
N PRO A 127 5.67 16.90 19.39
CA PRO A 127 4.93 16.11 18.39
C PRO A 127 4.52 16.91 17.14
N TYR A 128 4.31 18.21 17.24
CA TYR A 128 3.99 19.08 16.11
C TYR A 128 5.22 19.45 15.27
N GLU A 129 6.43 19.39 15.84
CA GLU A 129 7.69 19.64 15.13
C GLU A 129 8.10 18.41 14.32
N ASP A 130 8.12 17.24 14.98
CA ASP A 130 8.43 15.96 14.33
C ASP A 130 7.74 14.78 15.03
N ASN A 131 7.42 13.73 14.26
CA ASN A 131 6.74 12.54 14.76
C ASN A 131 6.93 11.36 13.80
N MET A 132 6.63 10.13 14.28
CA MET A 132 6.84 8.91 13.48
C MET A 132 6.04 8.89 12.18
N LEU A 133 4.84 9.49 12.13
CA LEU A 133 4.05 9.59 10.91
C LEU A 133 4.74 10.47 9.86
N ARG A 134 5.27 11.62 10.29
CA ARG A 134 6.02 12.54 9.43
C ARG A 134 7.28 11.88 8.90
N ILE A 135 8.06 11.24 9.79
CA ILE A 135 9.28 10.50 9.42
C ILE A 135 8.96 9.39 8.40
N THR A 136 7.89 8.63 8.62
CA THR A 136 7.47 7.58 7.68
C THR A 136 7.06 8.14 6.33
N ASN A 137 6.35 9.27 6.32
CA ASN A 137 5.96 9.95 5.08
C ASN A 137 7.17 10.48 4.30
N ASP A 138 8.14 11.08 5.01
CA ASP A 138 9.39 11.55 4.41
C ASP A 138 10.19 10.37 3.84
N GLY A 139 10.27 9.25 4.58
CA GLY A 139 10.92 8.03 4.10
C GLY A 139 10.28 7.45 2.84
N ARG A 140 8.95 7.50 2.72
CA ARG A 140 8.23 7.07 1.51
C ARG A 140 8.50 8.00 0.32
N LYS A 141 8.51 9.31 0.54
CA LYS A 141 8.87 10.30 -0.50
C LYS A 141 10.31 10.11 -0.96
N LEU A 142 11.24 9.94 -0.01
CA LEU A 142 12.64 9.67 -0.28
C LEU A 142 12.83 8.41 -1.13
N ALA A 143 12.11 7.34 -0.81
CA ALA A 143 12.15 6.09 -1.56
C ALA A 143 11.56 6.23 -2.97
N LEU A 144 10.59 7.13 -3.16
CA LEU A 144 10.01 7.41 -4.47
C LEU A 144 10.98 8.20 -5.35
N ASP A 145 11.39 9.37 -4.89
CA ASP A 145 12.34 10.24 -5.59
C ASP A 145 13.00 11.21 -4.62
N GLN A 146 14.33 11.31 -4.63
CA GLN A 146 15.07 12.23 -3.75
C GLN A 146 14.68 13.70 -3.92
N ARG A 147 14.24 14.11 -5.13
CA ARG A 147 13.81 15.48 -5.44
C ARG A 147 12.52 15.88 -4.70
N LEU A 148 11.74 14.92 -4.18
CA LEU A 148 10.60 15.19 -3.28
C LEU A 148 11.03 15.64 -1.89
N MET A 149 12.28 15.35 -1.50
CA MET A 149 12.88 15.86 -0.26
C MET A 149 13.55 17.22 -0.45
N SER A 150 14.20 17.43 -1.59
CA SER A 150 14.79 18.70 -1.98
C SER A 150 14.80 18.83 -3.50
N PRO A 151 14.03 19.80 -4.07
CA PRO A 151 13.99 20.04 -5.52
C PRO A 151 15.32 20.44 -6.13
N MET A 152 16.30 20.85 -5.30
CA MET A 152 17.65 21.21 -5.75
C MET A 152 18.52 20.00 -6.07
N LEU A 153 18.10 18.81 -5.69
CA LEU A 153 18.86 17.58 -5.99
C LEU A 153 18.71 17.22 -7.48
N PRO A 154 19.77 16.64 -8.06
CA PRO A 154 19.71 16.16 -9.44
C PRO A 154 18.79 14.95 -9.56
N ASP A 155 18.34 14.69 -10.79
CA ASP A 155 17.76 13.40 -11.13
C ASP A 155 18.80 12.28 -10.90
N HIS A 156 18.34 11.16 -10.36
CA HIS A 156 19.20 9.99 -10.16
C HIS A 156 18.92 8.98 -11.29
N ASP A 157 19.91 8.71 -12.13
CA ASP A 157 19.77 7.89 -13.32
C ASP A 157 19.18 6.50 -13.02
N ASP A 158 19.65 5.86 -11.94
CA ASP A 158 19.18 4.55 -11.50
C ASP A 158 17.93 4.63 -10.60
N SER A 159 17.15 5.73 -10.65
CA SER A 159 15.93 5.86 -9.85
C SER A 159 14.82 4.92 -10.34
N LYS A 160 13.92 4.53 -9.43
CA LYS A 160 12.75 3.76 -9.82
C LYS A 160 11.80 4.51 -10.77
N VAL A 161 11.82 5.84 -10.73
CA VAL A 161 11.08 6.68 -11.69
C VAL A 161 11.66 6.51 -13.09
N ASN A 162 12.97 6.56 -13.24
CA ASN A 162 13.63 6.33 -14.53
C ASN A 162 13.45 4.88 -15.03
N ALA A 163 13.54 3.90 -14.14
CA ALA A 163 13.23 2.50 -14.47
C ALA A 163 11.78 2.31 -14.93
N CYS A 164 10.84 3.05 -14.33
CA CYS A 164 9.44 3.05 -14.77
C CYS A 164 9.30 3.66 -16.15
N VAL A 165 9.90 4.83 -16.40
CA VAL A 165 9.89 5.48 -17.72
C VAL A 165 10.45 4.55 -18.80
N GLU A 166 11.55 3.83 -18.51
CA GLU A 166 12.15 2.86 -19.43
C GLU A 166 11.19 1.73 -19.80
N ASN A 167 10.56 1.09 -18.81
CA ASN A 167 9.61 0.01 -19.04
C ASN A 167 8.35 0.50 -19.77
N VAL A 168 7.82 1.67 -19.39
CA VAL A 168 6.66 2.27 -20.05
C VAL A 168 6.96 2.58 -21.50
N PHE A 169 8.12 3.20 -21.79
CA PHE A 169 8.54 3.54 -23.16
C PHE A 169 8.75 2.29 -24.01
N ARG A 170 9.47 1.29 -23.49
CA ARG A 170 9.71 0.02 -24.18
C ARG A 170 8.39 -0.65 -24.58
N LEU A 171 7.46 -0.81 -23.65
CA LEU A 171 6.15 -1.44 -23.93
C LEU A 171 5.28 -0.58 -24.85
N TRP A 172 5.38 0.74 -24.76
CA TRP A 172 4.70 1.65 -25.69
C TRP A 172 5.22 1.45 -27.11
N GLN A 173 6.53 1.33 -27.30
CA GLN A 173 7.17 1.13 -28.61
C GLN A 173 6.86 -0.26 -29.17
N GLU A 174 7.04 -1.32 -28.38
CA GLU A 174 6.81 -2.72 -28.79
C GLU A 174 5.35 -2.99 -29.21
N ASN A 175 4.39 -2.23 -28.70
CA ASN A 175 2.97 -2.43 -28.94
C ASN A 175 2.32 -1.25 -29.70
N SER A 176 3.08 -0.56 -30.52
CA SER A 176 2.60 0.61 -31.25
C SER A 176 1.55 0.27 -32.32
N ASP A 177 1.67 -0.88 -32.96
CA ASP A 177 0.73 -1.41 -33.96
C ASP A 177 -0.67 -1.68 -33.39
N LYS A 178 -0.72 -2.25 -32.17
CA LYS A 178 -1.96 -2.59 -31.46
C LYS A 178 -2.49 -1.47 -30.59
N LYS A 179 -1.73 -0.38 -30.42
CA LYS A 179 -2.06 0.74 -29.54
C LYS A 179 -2.45 0.29 -28.12
N LEU A 180 -1.67 -0.66 -27.56
CA LEU A 180 -1.92 -1.15 -26.22
C LEU A 180 -1.63 -0.05 -25.18
N THR A 181 -2.33 -0.13 -24.04
CA THR A 181 -2.36 0.92 -23.03
C THR A 181 -1.73 0.47 -21.73
N GLN A 182 -1.31 1.43 -20.90
CA GLN A 182 -0.63 1.19 -19.64
C GLN A 182 -1.18 2.11 -18.55
N LEU A 183 -1.24 1.61 -17.30
CA LEU A 183 -1.57 2.41 -16.11
C LEU A 183 -0.34 2.57 -15.22
N VAL A 184 -0.10 3.79 -14.75
CA VAL A 184 0.95 4.09 -13.76
C VAL A 184 0.29 4.62 -12.48
N PHE A 185 0.45 3.90 -11.39
CA PHE A 185 -0.07 4.28 -10.07
C PHE A 185 1.02 4.96 -9.24
N CYS A 186 0.72 6.17 -8.76
CA CYS A 186 1.54 6.93 -7.83
C CYS A 186 0.66 7.77 -6.91
N ASP A 187 0.72 7.51 -5.60
CA ASP A 187 -0.10 8.19 -4.59
C ASP A 187 0.62 9.35 -3.90
N LEU A 188 1.96 9.32 -3.86
CA LEU A 188 2.76 10.23 -3.05
C LEU A 188 3.07 11.58 -3.70
N SER A 189 2.98 11.69 -5.02
CA SER A 189 3.41 12.87 -5.76
C SER A 189 2.34 13.36 -6.74
N ILE A 190 1.12 13.50 -6.25
CA ILE A 190 -0.02 13.97 -7.05
C ILE A 190 0.23 15.43 -7.47
N PRO A 191 0.03 15.80 -8.75
CA PRO A 191 0.19 17.18 -9.23
C PRO A 191 -0.71 18.15 -8.47
N LYS A 192 -0.14 19.27 -8.02
CA LYS A 192 -0.86 20.33 -7.30
C LYS A 192 -1.00 21.61 -8.09
N ASN A 193 -0.40 21.70 -9.26
CA ASN A 193 -0.35 22.90 -10.11
C ASN A 193 0.27 24.13 -9.39
N ASP A 194 1.19 23.88 -8.45
CA ASP A 194 1.88 24.88 -7.63
C ASP A 194 3.29 25.23 -8.14
N GLY A 195 3.67 24.68 -9.30
CA GLY A 195 5.00 24.85 -9.91
C GLY A 195 6.11 24.06 -9.25
N ASN A 196 5.81 23.27 -8.23
CA ASN A 196 6.77 22.42 -7.56
C ASN A 196 7.01 21.11 -8.35
N PHE A 197 8.18 20.51 -8.14
CA PHE A 197 8.51 19.22 -8.72
C PHE A 197 7.46 18.17 -8.29
N ASN A 198 6.99 17.41 -9.29
CA ASN A 198 6.19 16.21 -9.07
C ASN A 198 6.56 15.12 -10.07
N VAL A 199 6.37 13.87 -9.66
CA VAL A 199 6.77 12.69 -10.44
C VAL A 199 5.91 12.50 -11.69
N TYR A 200 4.66 12.96 -11.70
CA TYR A 200 3.78 12.85 -12.87
C TYR A 200 4.29 13.66 -14.03
N ASP A 201 4.62 14.95 -13.80
CA ASP A 201 5.16 15.83 -14.81
C ASP A 201 6.55 15.36 -15.29
N ASP A 202 7.38 14.86 -14.36
CA ASP A 202 8.70 14.32 -14.70
C ASP A 202 8.59 13.11 -15.65
N ILE A 203 7.72 12.14 -15.33
CA ILE A 203 7.47 10.97 -16.21
C ILE A 203 6.95 11.42 -17.57
N ARG A 204 5.97 12.32 -17.60
CA ARG A 204 5.41 12.85 -18.85
C ARG A 204 6.47 13.52 -19.72
N GLN A 205 7.27 14.39 -19.13
CA GLN A 205 8.34 15.10 -19.86
C GLN A 205 9.39 14.12 -20.40
N LYS A 206 9.81 13.13 -19.62
CA LYS A 206 10.77 12.11 -20.04
C LYS A 206 10.23 11.23 -21.17
N LEU A 207 8.95 10.88 -21.14
CA LEU A 207 8.31 10.11 -22.20
C LEU A 207 8.19 10.93 -23.49
N ILE A 208 7.79 12.19 -23.38
CA ILE A 208 7.72 13.11 -24.56
C ILE A 208 9.10 13.33 -25.16
N ALA A 209 10.13 13.53 -24.34
CA ALA A 209 11.51 13.67 -24.80
C ALA A 209 12.03 12.42 -25.56
N ARG A 210 11.46 11.24 -25.30
CA ARG A 210 11.76 9.99 -26.02
C ARG A 210 10.90 9.79 -27.28
N GLY A 211 9.98 10.71 -27.58
CA GLY A 211 9.14 10.68 -28.79
C GLY A 211 7.71 10.16 -28.56
N VAL A 212 7.27 9.96 -27.34
CA VAL A 212 5.85 9.65 -27.06
C VAL A 212 5.02 10.93 -27.30
N PRO A 213 3.96 10.89 -28.14
CA PRO A 213 3.08 12.04 -28.33
C PRO A 213 2.44 12.51 -27.02
N ALA A 214 2.41 13.83 -26.82
CA ALA A 214 1.92 14.41 -25.56
C ALA A 214 0.44 14.10 -25.28
N ASP A 215 -0.38 13.89 -26.30
CA ASP A 215 -1.79 13.54 -26.22
C ASP A 215 -2.01 12.05 -25.90
N GLU A 216 -0.99 11.21 -26.03
CA GLU A 216 -1.04 9.81 -25.61
C GLU A 216 -0.76 9.62 -24.10
N VAL A 217 -0.30 10.66 -23.38
CA VAL A 217 -0.02 10.65 -21.93
C VAL A 217 -1.01 11.54 -21.22
N ALA A 218 -1.79 10.98 -20.29
CA ALA A 218 -2.80 11.73 -19.55
C ALA A 218 -2.73 11.45 -18.03
N PHE A 219 -3.22 12.41 -17.25
CA PHE A 219 -3.40 12.28 -15.80
C PHE A 219 -4.89 12.17 -15.48
N ILE A 220 -5.28 11.22 -14.64
CA ILE A 220 -6.66 11.10 -14.17
C ILE A 220 -7.10 12.36 -13.42
N HIS A 221 -6.16 13.08 -12.84
CA HIS A 221 -6.39 14.29 -12.05
C HIS A 221 -6.89 15.47 -12.90
N ASP A 222 -6.63 15.46 -14.21
CA ASP A 222 -7.12 16.48 -15.15
C ASP A 222 -8.61 16.28 -15.49
N ALA A 223 -9.15 15.09 -15.21
CA ALA A 223 -10.56 14.75 -15.37
C ALA A 223 -11.33 14.94 -14.05
N ASP A 224 -11.66 16.17 -13.74
CA ASP A 224 -12.29 16.60 -12.48
C ASP A 224 -13.80 16.31 -12.38
N THR A 225 -14.46 16.07 -13.53
CA THR A 225 -15.89 15.72 -13.60
C THR A 225 -16.10 14.30 -14.09
N GLU A 226 -17.27 13.71 -13.77
CA GLU A 226 -17.62 12.36 -14.23
C GLU A 226 -17.71 12.29 -15.77
N THR A 227 -18.13 13.37 -16.43
CA THR A 227 -18.15 13.45 -17.90
C THR A 227 -16.74 13.37 -18.46
N LYS A 228 -15.81 14.21 -17.98
CA LYS A 228 -14.41 14.19 -18.42
C LYS A 228 -13.74 12.83 -18.14
N LYS A 229 -14.05 12.19 -17.01
CA LYS A 229 -13.57 10.83 -16.71
C LYS A 229 -14.07 9.81 -17.75
N LYS A 230 -15.36 9.84 -18.07
CA LYS A 230 -15.94 8.94 -19.08
C LYS A 230 -15.29 9.12 -20.45
N GLU A 231 -15.06 10.37 -20.85
CA GLU A 231 -14.36 10.71 -22.09
C GLU A 231 -12.90 10.21 -22.08
N LEU A 232 -12.17 10.47 -20.99
CA LEU A 232 -10.80 9.99 -20.82
C LEU A 232 -10.71 8.47 -20.91
N PHE A 233 -11.59 7.75 -20.19
CA PHE A 233 -11.62 6.30 -20.23
C PHE A 233 -12.00 5.77 -21.63
N ALA A 234 -12.87 6.45 -22.38
CA ALA A 234 -13.16 6.10 -23.74
C ALA A 234 -11.93 6.27 -24.65
N LYS A 235 -11.13 7.33 -24.48
CA LYS A 235 -9.86 7.54 -25.20
C LYS A 235 -8.84 6.43 -24.88
N VAL A 236 -8.74 6.02 -23.58
CA VAL A 236 -7.86 4.92 -23.19
C VAL A 236 -8.29 3.61 -23.84
N ARG A 237 -9.58 3.23 -23.79
CA ARG A 237 -10.08 2.00 -24.43
C ARG A 237 -9.84 1.96 -25.94
N LYS A 238 -9.87 3.13 -26.60
CA LYS A 238 -9.58 3.26 -28.04
C LYS A 238 -8.08 3.29 -28.38
N GLY A 239 -7.20 3.34 -27.37
CA GLY A 239 -5.74 3.48 -27.57
C GLY A 239 -5.32 4.87 -28.07
N GLN A 240 -6.15 5.90 -27.86
CA GLN A 240 -5.80 7.31 -28.13
C GLN A 240 -4.96 7.89 -26.99
N VAL A 241 -5.30 7.54 -25.76
CA VAL A 241 -4.41 7.74 -24.59
C VAL A 241 -3.83 6.38 -24.24
N ARG A 242 -2.52 6.24 -24.38
CA ARG A 242 -1.84 4.97 -24.19
C ARG A 242 -1.20 4.84 -22.82
N ILE A 243 -0.94 5.95 -22.15
CA ILE A 243 -0.32 5.98 -20.82
C ILE A 243 -1.19 6.86 -19.92
N LEU A 244 -1.81 6.24 -18.91
CA LEU A 244 -2.65 6.93 -17.93
C LEU A 244 -2.00 6.86 -16.56
N LEU A 245 -1.63 8.02 -16.00
CA LEU A 245 -1.10 8.14 -14.64
C LEU A 245 -2.21 8.54 -13.66
N GLY A 246 -2.17 7.98 -12.46
CA GLY A 246 -3.13 8.37 -11.44
C GLY A 246 -2.88 7.75 -10.07
N SER A 247 -3.64 8.24 -9.08
CA SER A 247 -3.61 7.71 -7.73
C SER A 247 -4.58 6.54 -7.57
N THR A 248 -4.33 5.70 -6.57
CA THR A 248 -5.23 4.61 -6.17
C THR A 248 -6.63 5.13 -5.89
N PHE A 249 -6.75 6.28 -5.23
CA PHE A 249 -8.04 6.89 -4.93
C PHE A 249 -8.86 7.23 -6.19
N LYS A 250 -8.20 7.77 -7.22
CA LYS A 250 -8.88 8.20 -8.46
C LYS A 250 -9.08 7.06 -9.46
N MET A 251 -8.14 6.11 -9.54
CA MET A 251 -8.16 5.00 -10.51
C MET A 251 -8.48 3.63 -9.89
N GLY A 252 -8.38 3.48 -8.56
CA GLY A 252 -8.58 2.20 -7.88
C GLY A 252 -10.02 1.71 -7.89
N ALA A 253 -11.03 2.59 -8.06
CA ALA A 253 -12.43 2.23 -8.14
C ALA A 253 -13.09 2.83 -9.40
N GLY A 254 -14.01 2.09 -10.02
CA GLY A 254 -14.81 2.59 -11.15
C GLY A 254 -14.09 2.75 -12.49
N THR A 255 -12.78 2.49 -12.57
CA THR A 255 -12.00 2.62 -13.80
C THR A 255 -12.15 1.37 -14.66
N ASN A 256 -12.85 1.49 -15.78
CA ASN A 256 -13.07 0.43 -16.76
C ASN A 256 -12.33 0.76 -18.06
N VAL A 257 -11.04 0.40 -18.11
CA VAL A 257 -10.14 0.70 -19.25
C VAL A 257 -9.34 -0.53 -19.69
N GLN A 258 -9.75 -1.72 -19.25
CA GLN A 258 -8.98 -2.95 -19.39
C GLN A 258 -8.82 -3.46 -20.83
N ASP A 259 -9.65 -3.05 -21.77
CA ASP A 259 -9.75 -3.64 -23.12
C ASP A 259 -8.39 -3.84 -23.79
N ARG A 260 -7.53 -2.82 -23.79
CA ARG A 260 -6.19 -2.81 -24.40
C ARG A 260 -5.05 -2.76 -23.38
N LEU A 261 -5.34 -2.97 -22.10
CA LEU A 261 -4.40 -2.76 -21.03
C LEU A 261 -3.37 -3.89 -20.97
N ILE A 262 -2.12 -3.60 -21.30
CA ILE A 262 -1.02 -4.57 -21.33
C ILE A 262 -0.15 -4.53 -20.07
N ALA A 263 -0.02 -3.37 -19.45
CA ALA A 263 0.82 -3.21 -18.27
C ALA A 263 0.24 -2.28 -17.23
N LEU A 264 0.60 -2.58 -15.97
CA LEU A 264 0.35 -1.79 -14.80
C LEU A 264 1.66 -1.58 -14.04
N HIS A 265 1.91 -0.36 -13.63
CA HIS A 265 3.12 0.05 -12.92
C HIS A 265 2.77 0.58 -11.53
N ASP A 266 3.15 -0.15 -10.48
CA ASP A 266 3.06 0.28 -9.08
C ASP A 266 4.34 1.02 -8.71
N LEU A 267 4.34 2.35 -8.84
CA LEU A 267 5.53 3.18 -8.64
C LEU A 267 5.80 3.45 -7.15
N ASP A 268 4.75 3.48 -6.35
CA ASP A 268 4.84 3.59 -4.89
C ASP A 268 4.05 2.49 -4.18
N CYS A 269 4.47 2.19 -2.96
CA CYS A 269 3.83 1.21 -2.10
C CYS A 269 2.61 1.83 -1.40
N PRO A 270 1.39 1.32 -1.59
CA PRO A 270 0.23 1.78 -0.84
C PRO A 270 0.28 1.29 0.62
N TRP A 271 -0.63 1.79 1.46
CA TRP A 271 -0.70 1.39 2.87
C TRP A 271 -1.46 0.08 3.12
N ARG A 272 -2.37 -0.28 2.22
CA ARG A 272 -3.30 -1.39 2.43
C ARG A 272 -3.12 -2.46 1.36
N PRO A 273 -3.15 -3.74 1.75
CA PRO A 273 -3.14 -4.85 0.78
C PRO A 273 -4.25 -4.73 -0.26
N ARG A 274 -5.46 -4.33 0.17
CA ARG A 274 -6.60 -4.08 -0.71
C ARG A 274 -6.27 -3.12 -1.86
N ASP A 275 -5.45 -2.11 -1.62
CA ASP A 275 -5.12 -1.12 -2.65
C ASP A 275 -4.31 -1.76 -3.78
N LEU A 276 -3.39 -2.68 -3.47
CA LEU A 276 -2.67 -3.47 -4.49
C LEU A 276 -3.63 -4.41 -5.26
N GLU A 277 -4.56 -5.05 -4.56
CA GLU A 277 -5.58 -5.89 -5.21
C GLU A 277 -6.48 -5.05 -6.12
N GLN A 278 -6.90 -3.88 -5.69
CA GLN A 278 -7.70 -2.98 -6.50
C GLN A 278 -6.96 -2.49 -7.74
N ARG A 279 -5.66 -2.15 -7.60
CA ARG A 279 -4.81 -1.79 -8.74
C ARG A 279 -4.72 -2.97 -9.72
N SER A 280 -4.30 -4.14 -9.25
CA SER A 280 -4.18 -5.36 -10.08
C SER A 280 -5.50 -5.76 -10.73
N GLY A 281 -6.63 -5.60 -10.04
CA GLY A 281 -7.97 -5.85 -10.56
C GLY A 281 -8.41 -4.88 -11.66
N ARG A 282 -7.63 -3.86 -12.02
CA ARG A 282 -7.88 -3.02 -13.21
C ARG A 282 -7.39 -3.68 -14.48
N ILE A 283 -6.35 -4.49 -14.39
CA ILE A 283 -5.73 -5.16 -15.54
C ILE A 283 -6.11 -6.64 -15.64
N VAL A 284 -6.10 -7.38 -14.52
CA VAL A 284 -6.52 -8.79 -14.45
C VAL A 284 -8.03 -8.84 -14.35
N ARG A 285 -8.69 -8.62 -15.47
CA ARG A 285 -10.14 -8.43 -15.52
C ARG A 285 -10.74 -8.97 -16.81
N GLN A 286 -11.98 -9.45 -16.73
CA GLN A 286 -12.77 -9.82 -17.90
C GLN A 286 -12.91 -8.66 -18.89
N GLY A 287 -12.82 -8.94 -20.17
CA GLY A 287 -12.86 -7.95 -21.24
C GLY A 287 -11.49 -7.37 -21.60
N ASN A 288 -10.42 -7.73 -20.92
CA ASN A 288 -9.07 -7.49 -21.41
C ASN A 288 -8.81 -8.40 -22.61
N GLN A 289 -8.34 -7.82 -23.73
CA GLN A 289 -8.14 -8.54 -25.00
C GLN A 289 -6.77 -9.22 -25.10
N ASN A 290 -5.90 -9.02 -24.11
CA ASN A 290 -4.59 -9.65 -24.06
C ASN A 290 -4.66 -10.98 -23.29
N ASP A 291 -3.94 -12.00 -23.76
CA ASP A 291 -3.83 -13.29 -23.08
C ASP A 291 -2.94 -13.20 -21.84
N GLU A 292 -1.92 -12.36 -21.91
CA GLU A 292 -0.98 -12.10 -20.82
C GLU A 292 -0.82 -10.60 -20.60
N VAL A 293 -0.60 -10.21 -19.34
CA VAL A 293 -0.38 -8.83 -18.92
C VAL A 293 0.78 -8.74 -17.94
N HIS A 294 1.35 -7.55 -17.80
CA HIS A 294 2.52 -7.30 -16.97
C HIS A 294 2.17 -6.36 -15.79
N ILE A 295 2.59 -6.72 -14.59
CA ILE A 295 2.46 -5.89 -13.38
C ILE A 295 3.85 -5.63 -12.85
N PHE A 296 4.30 -4.39 -12.94
CA PHE A 296 5.61 -3.95 -12.46
C PHE A 296 5.49 -3.31 -11.09
N ARG A 297 6.32 -3.75 -10.15
CA ARG A 297 6.48 -3.14 -8.82
C ARG A 297 7.88 -2.60 -8.70
N TYR A 298 7.99 -1.30 -8.44
CA TYR A 298 9.27 -0.61 -8.34
C TYR A 298 9.66 -0.40 -6.89
N VAL A 299 10.87 -0.82 -6.53
CA VAL A 299 11.37 -0.82 -5.16
C VAL A 299 12.76 -0.23 -5.13
N THR A 300 12.98 0.81 -4.31
CA THR A 300 14.32 1.28 -4.00
C THR A 300 14.86 0.46 -2.82
N GLU A 301 15.93 -0.30 -3.06
CA GLU A 301 16.55 -1.20 -2.06
C GLU A 301 17.01 -0.42 -0.82
N ASN A 302 16.99 -1.09 0.33
CA ASN A 302 17.44 -0.52 1.61
C ASN A 302 16.75 0.81 1.99
N THR A 303 15.50 1.00 1.55
CA THR A 303 14.65 2.13 1.88
C THR A 303 13.31 1.67 2.45
N PHE A 304 12.44 2.62 2.74
CA PHE A 304 11.10 2.37 3.25
C PHE A 304 10.23 1.52 2.30
N ASP A 305 10.50 1.55 0.99
CA ASP A 305 9.75 0.75 0.01
C ASP A 305 9.84 -0.75 0.28
N ALA A 306 11.06 -1.29 0.38
CA ALA A 306 11.28 -2.72 0.57
C ALA A 306 10.58 -3.22 1.84
N TYR A 307 10.67 -2.43 2.90
CA TYR A 307 10.04 -2.77 4.17
C TYR A 307 8.51 -2.70 4.11
N LEU A 308 7.95 -1.66 3.48
CA LEU A 308 6.50 -1.50 3.34
C LEU A 308 5.88 -2.61 2.47
N TYR A 309 6.53 -2.98 1.37
CA TYR A 309 6.07 -4.11 0.56
C TYR A 309 6.11 -5.43 1.35
N GLN A 310 7.11 -5.65 2.19
CA GLN A 310 7.18 -6.83 3.07
C GLN A 310 6.02 -6.85 4.09
N ILE A 311 5.71 -5.70 4.71
CA ILE A 311 4.55 -5.58 5.60
C ILE A 311 3.26 -5.89 4.84
N LEU A 312 3.07 -5.31 3.66
CA LEU A 312 1.88 -5.56 2.85
C LEU A 312 1.74 -7.02 2.46
N GLU A 313 2.82 -7.68 2.07
CA GLU A 313 2.82 -9.10 1.72
C GLU A 313 2.44 -9.97 2.92
N ASN A 314 2.96 -9.66 4.10
CA ASN A 314 2.59 -10.36 5.33
C ASN A 314 1.11 -10.16 5.68
N LYS A 315 0.61 -8.93 5.59
CA LYS A 315 -0.83 -8.62 5.77
C LYS A 315 -1.70 -9.37 4.76
N GLN A 316 -1.33 -9.35 3.49
CA GLN A 316 -2.05 -10.02 2.42
C GLN A 316 -2.12 -11.53 2.65
N ARG A 317 -0.99 -12.15 2.97
CA ARG A 317 -0.91 -13.58 3.29
C ARG A 317 -1.83 -13.93 4.45
N PHE A 318 -1.81 -13.11 5.48
CA PHE A 318 -2.62 -13.28 6.66
C PHE A 318 -4.14 -13.16 6.37
N ILE A 319 -4.56 -12.10 5.69
CA ILE A 319 -5.96 -11.92 5.26
C ILE A 319 -6.41 -13.10 4.39
N SER A 320 -5.57 -13.54 3.47
CA SER A 320 -5.84 -14.68 2.60
C SER A 320 -6.01 -15.99 3.38
N GLN A 321 -5.16 -16.24 4.37
CA GLN A 321 -5.25 -17.44 5.23
C GLN A 321 -6.56 -17.47 6.00
N ILE A 322 -6.96 -16.34 6.59
CA ILE A 322 -8.23 -16.22 7.30
C ILE A 322 -9.40 -16.44 6.34
N MET A 323 -9.45 -15.72 5.24
CA MET A 323 -10.58 -15.74 4.32
C MET A 323 -10.76 -17.10 3.63
N THR A 324 -9.67 -17.80 3.30
CA THR A 324 -9.75 -19.10 2.62
C THR A 324 -9.92 -20.28 3.57
N SER A 325 -9.62 -20.09 4.86
CA SER A 325 -9.58 -21.17 5.88
C SER A 325 -8.75 -22.39 5.45
N LYS A 326 -7.81 -22.21 4.53
CA LYS A 326 -6.92 -23.30 4.05
C LYS A 326 -5.88 -23.72 5.09
N SER A 327 -5.71 -22.92 6.15
CA SER A 327 -4.80 -23.25 7.26
C SER A 327 -5.47 -22.88 8.58
N PRO A 328 -5.60 -23.82 9.54
CA PRO A 328 -6.23 -23.54 10.84
C PRO A 328 -5.24 -22.79 11.75
N VAL A 329 -4.97 -21.54 11.44
CA VAL A 329 -4.23 -20.66 12.35
C VAL A 329 -5.19 -20.23 13.45
N ARG A 330 -4.92 -20.61 14.71
CA ARG A 330 -5.77 -20.25 15.84
C ARG A 330 -5.62 -18.82 16.30
N SER A 331 -4.46 -18.22 16.04
CA SER A 331 -4.17 -16.82 16.42
C SER A 331 -3.33 -16.12 15.36
N ALA A 332 -3.49 -14.82 15.26
CA ALA A 332 -2.73 -14.00 14.34
C ALA A 332 -2.54 -12.58 14.85
N GLU A 333 -1.45 -11.95 14.46
CA GLU A 333 -1.16 -10.56 14.79
C GLU A 333 -1.88 -9.62 13.82
N ASP A 334 -2.52 -8.58 14.36
CA ASP A 334 -3.12 -7.52 13.56
C ASP A 334 -2.09 -6.39 13.39
N ILE A 335 -1.74 -6.11 12.15
CA ILE A 335 -0.77 -5.07 11.81
C ILE A 335 -1.53 -3.88 11.24
N ASP A 336 -2.20 -3.11 12.08
CA ASP A 336 -2.88 -1.86 11.69
C ASP A 336 -2.02 -0.64 12.03
N GLU A 337 -0.84 -0.52 11.41
CA GLU A 337 0.03 0.63 11.60
C GLU A 337 0.10 1.48 10.33
N THR A 338 -0.19 2.78 10.49
CA THR A 338 -0.04 3.80 9.45
C THR A 338 1.30 4.54 9.52
N ALA A 339 2.12 4.21 10.52
CA ALA A 339 3.46 4.76 10.70
C ALA A 339 4.41 3.67 11.18
N LEU A 340 5.65 3.73 10.72
CA LEU A 340 6.69 2.83 11.21
C LEU A 340 7.07 3.17 12.65
N SER A 341 7.31 2.15 13.44
CA SER A 341 7.87 2.29 14.79
C SER A 341 9.35 2.73 14.73
N TYR A 342 9.86 3.24 15.85
CA TYR A 342 11.30 3.56 15.96
C TYR A 342 12.19 2.35 15.66
N ALA A 343 11.80 1.15 16.14
CA ALA A 343 12.56 -0.08 15.91
C ALA A 343 12.67 -0.42 14.42
N GLU A 344 11.58 -0.23 13.69
CA GLU A 344 11.51 -0.47 12.24
C GLU A 344 12.36 0.52 11.45
N VAL A 345 12.28 1.81 11.78
CA VAL A 345 13.11 2.84 11.14
C VAL A 345 14.60 2.61 11.41
N LYS A 346 14.95 2.19 12.64
CA LYS A 346 16.33 1.87 13.00
C LYS A 346 16.84 0.62 12.28
N ALA A 347 16.02 -0.42 12.16
CA ALA A 347 16.37 -1.63 11.42
C ALA A 347 16.62 -1.35 9.93
N LEU A 348 15.81 -0.49 9.32
CA LEU A 348 16.00 -0.02 7.95
C LEU A 348 17.34 0.72 7.78
N ALA A 349 17.61 1.67 8.67
CA ALA A 349 18.82 2.49 8.59
C ALA A 349 20.12 1.69 8.76
N THR A 350 20.06 0.59 9.51
CA THR A 350 21.22 -0.27 9.75
C THR A 350 21.31 -1.45 8.78
N GLY A 351 20.28 -1.68 7.99
CA GLY A 351 20.18 -2.85 7.10
C GLY A 351 20.08 -4.20 7.84
N ASN A 352 19.81 -4.18 9.15
CA ASN A 352 19.76 -5.40 9.97
C ASN A 352 18.37 -5.62 10.58
N PRO A 353 17.58 -6.58 10.05
CA PRO A 353 16.24 -6.88 10.55
C PRO A 353 16.20 -7.41 11.99
N LEU A 354 17.28 -8.05 12.46
CA LEU A 354 17.38 -8.57 13.83
C LEU A 354 17.33 -7.48 14.90
N ILE A 355 17.58 -6.22 14.55
CA ILE A 355 17.47 -5.10 15.48
C ILE A 355 16.02 -4.92 15.95
N LYS A 356 15.06 -5.06 15.06
CA LYS A 356 13.63 -5.01 15.43
C LYS A 356 13.30 -6.13 16.42
N GLU A 357 13.64 -7.38 16.08
CA GLU A 357 13.40 -8.54 16.93
C GLU A 357 14.03 -8.40 18.31
N LYS A 358 15.29 -7.95 18.37
CA LYS A 358 15.98 -7.66 19.64
C LYS A 358 15.21 -6.63 20.47
N MET A 359 14.77 -5.53 19.88
CA MET A 359 14.07 -4.47 20.61
C MET A 359 12.71 -4.93 21.13
N ASP A 360 11.98 -5.74 20.35
CA ASP A 360 10.71 -6.31 20.77
C ASP A 360 10.90 -7.29 21.94
N LEU A 361 11.95 -8.11 21.91
CA LEU A 361 12.33 -9.00 23.01
C LEU A 361 12.76 -8.20 24.27
N ASP A 362 13.53 -7.13 24.12
CA ASP A 362 13.92 -6.27 25.24
C ASP A 362 12.70 -5.64 25.93
N ILE A 363 11.67 -5.26 25.17
CA ILE A 363 10.40 -4.74 25.71
C ILE A 363 9.65 -5.84 26.48
N GLN A 364 9.57 -7.06 25.94
CA GLN A 364 8.93 -8.19 26.60
C GLN A 364 9.65 -8.55 27.92
N VAL A 365 10.98 -8.63 27.90
CA VAL A 365 11.79 -8.88 29.10
C VAL A 365 11.58 -7.79 30.16
N SER A 366 11.49 -6.54 29.77
CA SER A 366 11.24 -5.41 30.69
C SER A 366 9.84 -5.52 31.32
N LYS A 367 8.82 -5.88 30.54
CA LYS A 367 7.46 -6.14 31.07
C LYS A 367 7.45 -7.29 32.07
N LEU A 368 8.10 -8.40 31.75
CA LEU A 368 8.18 -9.56 32.64
C LEU A 368 8.94 -9.24 33.93
N LYS A 369 10.00 -8.43 33.87
CA LYS A 369 10.72 -7.96 35.05
C LYS A 369 9.82 -7.09 35.95
N LEU A 370 9.01 -6.21 35.37
CA LEU A 370 8.04 -5.41 36.14
C LEU A 370 6.98 -6.28 36.81
N LEU A 371 6.43 -7.27 36.08
CA LEU A 371 5.46 -8.22 36.64
C LEU A 371 6.03 -9.09 37.75
N LYS A 372 7.33 -9.40 37.71
CA LYS A 372 8.03 -10.17 38.76
C LYS A 372 8.35 -9.31 39.98
N ALA A 373 8.48 -7.99 39.84
CA ALA A 373 8.81 -7.05 40.91
C ALA A 373 7.57 -6.61 41.74
N ASN A 374 6.37 -6.79 41.17
CA ASN A 374 5.07 -6.64 41.86
C ASN A 374 4.61 -7.95 42.44
#